data_1bc57308cb2f2f4b45ae2d76502bdbbc
#
_entry.id   1bc57308cb2f2f4b45ae2d76502bdbbc
#
_cell.length_a   1.000
_cell.length_b   1.000
_cell.length_c   1.000
_cell.angle_alpha   90.00
_cell.angle_beta   90.00
_cell.angle_gamma   90.00
#
_symmetry.space_group_name_H-M   'P 1'
#
loop_
_entity.id
_entity.type
_entity.pdbx_description
1 polymer ?
#
loop_
_entity_poly.entity_id
_entity_poly.type
_entity_poly.pdbx_seq_one_letter_code
_entity_poly.pdbx_strand_id
1 'polypeptide(L)'
;PFNRWPTGRGFDKYFGFLYGETDQYTPFLIEGTDHYTGDTKGKHFTTLITDKAIGYIGNQKSVNSEKPFFLYYATGAGHAPHQVDKSWTNKYKGKFDKGWDKYREEVLINQKKLGVVPEYVTVPAATNGIKPWDSLSVDQKKVYARFQEAYAGFLEHTDYEIGRLISYL
;
A
#
# COMPACT_ATOMS: atom_id res chain seq x y z
N PRO A 1 -25.45 -4.77 6.92
CA PRO A 1 -25.81 -4.73 8.35
C PRO A 1 -24.59 -4.41 9.19
N PHE A 2 -24.71 -3.44 10.10
CA PHE A 2 -23.62 -2.90 10.91
C PHE A 2 -22.91 -3.95 11.78
N ASN A 3 -23.59 -5.04 12.13
CA ASN A 3 -23.00 -6.15 12.89
C ASN A 3 -21.87 -6.90 12.14
N ARG A 4 -21.67 -6.62 10.84
CA ARG A 4 -20.57 -7.17 10.04
C ARG A 4 -19.41 -6.17 9.87
N TRP A 5 -19.62 -4.92 10.25
CA TRP A 5 -18.59 -3.90 10.19
C TRP A 5 -17.61 -4.04 11.37
N PRO A 6 -16.41 -3.43 11.31
CA PRO A 6 -15.42 -3.60 12.37
C PRO A 6 -15.93 -3.28 13.77
N THR A 7 -16.71 -2.21 13.94
CA THR A 7 -17.33 -1.85 15.23
C THR A 7 -18.35 -2.89 15.71
N GLY A 8 -19.02 -3.59 14.80
CA GLY A 8 -19.88 -4.74 15.14
C GLY A 8 -19.12 -6.05 15.38
N ARG A 9 -17.78 -6.04 15.26
CA ARG A 9 -16.87 -7.18 15.44
C ARG A 9 -15.88 -7.01 16.58
N GLY A 10 -16.10 -6.01 17.44
CA GLY A 10 -15.32 -5.82 18.66
C GLY A 10 -14.24 -4.73 18.60
N PHE A 11 -14.13 -3.98 17.51
CA PHE A 11 -13.29 -2.81 17.46
C PHE A 11 -14.01 -1.59 18.04
N ASP A 12 -13.38 -0.88 18.97
CA ASP A 12 -13.94 0.36 19.57
C ASP A 12 -13.98 1.51 18.54
N LYS A 13 -13.06 1.52 17.58
CA LYS A 13 -12.89 2.55 16.57
C LYS A 13 -12.72 1.93 15.18
N TYR A 14 -13.23 2.62 14.17
CA TYR A 14 -13.02 2.27 12.78
C TYR A 14 -12.92 3.54 11.94
N PHE A 15 -11.98 3.55 11.01
CA PHE A 15 -11.89 4.56 9.96
C PHE A 15 -11.34 3.92 8.69
N GLY A 16 -12.06 4.04 7.58
CA GLY A 16 -11.66 3.45 6.31
C GLY A 16 -12.83 3.26 5.35
N PHE A 17 -12.64 2.43 4.33
CA PHE A 17 -13.68 2.06 3.37
C PHE A 17 -14.12 0.61 3.57
N LEU A 18 -15.33 0.28 3.12
CA LEU A 18 -15.96 -1.06 3.32
C LEU A 18 -16.00 -1.91 2.05
N TYR A 19 -15.52 -1.38 0.94
CA TYR A 19 -15.47 -2.06 -0.36
C TYR A 19 -14.15 -2.79 -0.56
N GLY A 20 -13.99 -3.47 -1.70
CA GLY A 20 -12.74 -4.18 -2.04
C GLY A 20 -11.60 -3.24 -2.40
N GLU A 21 -11.91 -2.05 -2.92
CA GLU A 21 -10.95 -1.03 -3.33
C GLU A 21 -11.54 0.37 -3.19
N THR A 22 -10.71 1.40 -3.25
CA THR A 22 -11.15 2.80 -3.26
C THR A 22 -10.19 3.67 -4.06
N ASP A 23 -10.69 4.78 -4.60
CA ASP A 23 -9.83 5.86 -5.11
C ASP A 23 -9.00 6.44 -3.96
N GLN A 24 -7.69 6.66 -4.20
CA GLN A 24 -6.77 7.06 -3.14
C GLN A 24 -6.87 8.55 -2.77
N TYR A 25 -7.50 9.39 -3.60
CA TYR A 25 -7.66 10.83 -3.37
C TYR A 25 -9.09 11.28 -3.18
N THR A 26 -10.05 10.46 -3.61
CA THR A 26 -11.49 10.70 -3.44
C THR A 26 -12.21 9.49 -2.84
N PRO A 27 -11.69 8.92 -1.73
CA PRO A 27 -12.26 7.74 -1.14
C PRO A 27 -13.62 8.02 -0.49
N PHE A 28 -14.57 7.07 -0.61
CA PHE A 28 -15.78 7.08 0.21
C PHE A 28 -15.46 6.44 1.57
N LEU A 29 -15.38 7.23 2.62
CA LEU A 29 -14.90 6.81 3.93
C LEU A 29 -16.03 6.73 4.98
N ILE A 30 -15.83 5.80 5.90
CA ILE A 30 -16.68 5.59 7.08
C ILE A 30 -15.83 5.83 8.34
N GLU A 31 -16.39 6.52 9.32
CA GLU A 31 -15.85 6.63 10.68
C GLU A 31 -16.87 6.05 11.66
N GLY A 32 -16.49 5.00 12.36
CA GLY A 32 -17.45 4.23 13.19
C GLY A 32 -18.48 3.53 12.33
N THR A 33 -19.71 4.04 12.33
CA THR A 33 -20.84 3.59 11.50
C THR A 33 -21.35 4.64 10.54
N ASP A 34 -20.77 5.84 10.55
CA ASP A 34 -21.26 6.98 9.82
C ASP A 34 -20.34 7.35 8.64
N HIS A 35 -20.93 7.96 7.62
CA HIS A 35 -20.14 8.53 6.53
C HIS A 35 -19.21 9.64 7.05
N TYR A 36 -17.93 9.54 6.75
CA TYR A 36 -16.96 10.56 7.13
C TYR A 36 -17.13 11.81 6.29
N THR A 37 -17.39 12.94 6.95
CA THR A 37 -17.63 14.26 6.32
C THR A 37 -16.47 15.24 6.51
N GLY A 38 -15.35 14.78 7.09
CA GLY A 38 -14.18 15.63 7.29
C GLY A 38 -13.43 15.91 5.98
N ASP A 39 -12.48 16.85 6.05
CA ASP A 39 -11.71 17.29 4.89
C ASP A 39 -10.73 16.19 4.41
N THR A 40 -10.99 15.70 3.20
CA THR A 40 -10.12 14.76 2.47
C THR A 40 -9.44 15.39 1.27
N LYS A 41 -9.71 16.66 0.97
CA LYS A 41 -9.27 17.32 -0.27
C LYS A 41 -7.75 17.32 -0.39
N GLY A 42 -7.25 16.73 -1.47
CA GLY A 42 -5.82 16.66 -1.77
C GLY A 42 -5.01 15.73 -0.88
N LYS A 43 -5.66 15.01 0.05
CA LYS A 43 -4.98 14.05 0.94
C LYS A 43 -5.09 12.64 0.38
N HIS A 44 -3.98 11.95 0.39
CA HIS A 44 -3.95 10.53 0.02
C HIS A 44 -4.58 9.66 1.12
N PHE A 45 -5.31 8.62 0.74
CA PHE A 45 -6.00 7.73 1.68
C PHE A 45 -5.06 7.14 2.75
N THR A 46 -3.86 6.69 2.37
CA THR A 46 -2.90 6.16 3.35
C THR A 46 -2.49 7.20 4.39
N THR A 47 -2.31 8.47 3.98
CA THR A 47 -2.05 9.58 4.92
C THR A 47 -3.22 9.80 5.88
N LEU A 48 -4.46 9.75 5.37
CA LEU A 48 -5.66 9.92 6.20
C LEU A 48 -5.78 8.85 7.27
N ILE A 49 -5.59 7.57 6.91
CA ILE A 49 -5.65 6.47 7.90
C ILE A 49 -4.49 6.52 8.90
N THR A 50 -3.31 6.97 8.48
CA THR A 50 -2.17 7.18 9.37
C THR A 50 -2.47 8.28 10.41
N ASP A 51 -2.96 9.43 9.96
CA ASP A 51 -3.34 10.53 10.84
C ASP A 51 -4.43 10.11 11.85
N LYS A 52 -5.42 9.33 11.40
CA LYS A 52 -6.46 8.77 12.29
C LYS A 52 -5.89 7.77 13.28
N ALA A 53 -5.01 6.86 12.85
CA ALA A 53 -4.36 5.88 13.72
C ALA A 53 -3.56 6.58 14.83
N ILE A 54 -2.73 7.56 14.47
CA ILE A 54 -1.96 8.38 15.43
C ILE A 54 -2.91 9.08 16.41
N GLY A 55 -3.99 9.69 15.90
CA GLY A 55 -4.99 10.35 16.74
C GLY A 55 -5.69 9.39 17.72
N TYR A 56 -6.04 8.18 17.28
CA TYR A 56 -6.67 7.17 18.14
C TYR A 56 -5.72 6.70 19.25
N ILE A 57 -4.43 6.46 18.93
CA ILE A 57 -3.42 6.09 19.92
C ILE A 57 -3.19 7.23 20.92
N GLY A 58 -3.04 8.47 20.44
CA GLY A 58 -2.86 9.64 21.28
C GLY A 58 -4.02 9.85 22.26
N ASN A 59 -5.26 9.73 21.77
CA ASN A 59 -6.46 9.81 22.61
C ASN A 59 -6.49 8.69 23.66
N GLN A 60 -6.16 7.46 23.28
CA GLN A 60 -6.10 6.33 24.22
C GLN A 60 -5.06 6.57 25.32
N LYS A 61 -3.85 7.00 24.94
CA LYS A 61 -2.76 7.29 25.89
C LYS A 61 -3.07 8.47 26.81
N SER A 62 -3.79 9.49 26.33
CA SER A 62 -4.17 10.63 27.17
C SER A 62 -5.20 10.28 28.26
N VAL A 63 -6.07 9.29 28.01
CA VAL A 63 -7.08 8.85 28.97
C VAL A 63 -6.52 7.81 29.94
N ASN A 64 -5.75 6.85 29.44
CA ASN A 64 -5.13 5.79 30.24
C ASN A 64 -3.89 5.25 29.50
N SER A 65 -2.71 5.75 29.90
CA SER A 65 -1.42 5.41 29.27
C SER A 65 -1.05 3.94 29.38
N GLU A 66 -1.48 3.28 30.47
CA GLU A 66 -1.14 1.88 30.77
C GLU A 66 -2.07 0.87 30.08
N LYS A 67 -3.20 1.31 29.54
CA LYS A 67 -4.12 0.42 28.87
C LYS A 67 -3.52 -0.01 27.52
N PRO A 68 -3.31 -1.31 27.27
CA PRO A 68 -2.85 -1.80 25.98
C PRO A 68 -3.91 -1.57 24.91
N PHE A 69 -3.46 -1.46 23.66
CA PHE A 69 -4.34 -1.36 22.51
C PHE A 69 -3.96 -2.36 21.43
N PHE A 70 -4.90 -2.69 20.56
CA PHE A 70 -4.70 -3.44 19.33
C PHE A 70 -5.11 -2.56 18.15
N LEU A 71 -4.18 -2.31 17.23
CA LEU A 71 -4.42 -1.56 16.01
C LEU A 71 -4.31 -2.48 14.80
N TYR A 72 -5.39 -2.62 14.03
CA TYR A 72 -5.37 -3.25 12.70
C TYR A 72 -5.24 -2.15 11.65
N TYR A 73 -4.01 -1.91 11.21
CA TYR A 73 -3.67 -0.89 10.21
C TYR A 73 -3.58 -1.52 8.82
N ALA A 74 -4.64 -1.38 8.03
CA ALA A 74 -4.78 -1.97 6.70
C ALA A 74 -4.72 -0.88 5.63
N THR A 75 -3.62 -0.82 4.88
CA THR A 75 -3.42 0.14 3.80
C THR A 75 -4.05 -0.33 2.49
N GLY A 76 -4.28 0.61 1.56
CA GLY A 76 -4.71 0.27 0.20
C GLY A 76 -3.62 -0.30 -0.70
N ALA A 77 -2.35 -0.08 -0.36
CA ALA A 77 -1.21 -0.55 -1.15
C ALA A 77 -1.09 -2.09 -1.08
N GLY A 78 -0.70 -2.53 -2.17
CA GLY A 78 -0.54 -2.99 -3.43
C GLY A 78 -1.78 -3.30 -4.25
N HIS A 79 -3.01 -2.95 -3.82
CA HIS A 79 -4.19 -3.07 -4.66
C HIS A 79 -4.32 -1.88 -5.61
N ALA A 80 -4.86 -2.09 -6.81
CA ALA A 80 -5.22 -1.00 -7.71
C ALA A 80 -6.38 -0.16 -7.09
N PRO A 81 -6.50 1.14 -7.46
CA PRO A 81 -5.64 1.90 -8.36
C PRO A 81 -4.32 2.34 -7.70
N HIS A 82 -3.21 2.23 -8.42
CA HIS A 82 -1.88 2.63 -7.93
C HIS A 82 -1.69 4.14 -8.05
N GLN A 83 -2.49 4.89 -7.32
CA GLN A 83 -2.48 6.35 -7.34
C GLN A 83 -1.55 6.86 -6.23
N VAL A 84 -0.59 7.69 -6.61
CA VAL A 84 0.31 8.38 -5.69
C VAL A 84 0.84 9.65 -6.36
N ASP A 85 1.29 10.63 -5.58
CA ASP A 85 1.89 11.84 -6.12
C ASP A 85 3.11 11.53 -7.01
N LYS A 86 3.29 12.33 -8.06
CA LYS A 86 4.39 12.16 -9.02
C LYS A 86 5.78 12.22 -8.39
N SER A 87 5.95 12.91 -7.27
CA SER A 87 7.21 12.96 -6.53
C SER A 87 7.67 11.56 -6.09
N TRP A 88 6.74 10.70 -5.69
CA TRP A 88 7.03 9.31 -5.34
C TRP A 88 7.31 8.46 -6.57
N THR A 89 6.45 8.51 -7.57
CA THR A 89 6.62 7.74 -8.80
C THR A 89 7.94 8.07 -9.52
N ASN A 90 8.33 9.34 -9.54
CA ASN A 90 9.53 9.80 -10.26
C ASN A 90 10.85 9.34 -9.63
N LYS A 91 10.85 8.94 -8.36
CA LYS A 91 12.02 8.29 -7.72
C LYS A 91 12.44 6.99 -8.42
N TYR A 92 11.47 6.36 -9.10
CA TYR A 92 11.64 5.08 -9.79
C TYR A 92 11.81 5.21 -11.31
N LYS A 93 11.87 6.43 -11.84
CA LYS A 93 11.98 6.67 -13.28
C LYS A 93 13.15 5.89 -13.89
N GLY A 94 12.85 5.05 -14.88
CA GLY A 94 13.81 4.22 -15.60
C GLY A 94 14.29 2.97 -14.87
N LYS A 95 13.91 2.74 -13.62
CA LYS A 95 14.37 1.57 -12.85
C LYS A 95 13.81 0.23 -13.33
N PHE A 96 12.74 0.26 -14.13
CA PHE A 96 12.05 -0.92 -14.64
C PHE A 96 12.14 -1.10 -16.16
N ASP A 97 12.98 -0.31 -16.84
CA ASP A 97 13.12 -0.35 -18.32
C ASP A 97 13.68 -1.70 -18.82
N LYS A 98 14.38 -2.45 -17.96
CA LYS A 98 14.89 -3.79 -18.26
C LYS A 98 13.80 -4.87 -18.31
N GLY A 99 12.60 -4.56 -17.82
CA GLY A 99 11.43 -5.41 -17.86
C GLY A 99 11.35 -6.47 -16.76
N TRP A 100 10.19 -7.12 -16.70
CA TRP A 100 9.86 -8.05 -15.61
C TRP A 100 10.67 -9.35 -15.62
N ASP A 101 11.10 -9.85 -16.77
CA ASP A 101 11.86 -11.12 -16.83
C ASP A 101 13.22 -10.94 -16.11
N LYS A 102 13.98 -9.92 -16.48
CA LYS A 102 15.26 -9.60 -15.82
C LYS A 102 15.08 -9.15 -14.37
N TYR A 103 14.01 -8.40 -14.09
CA TYR A 103 13.71 -7.96 -12.73
C TYR A 103 13.46 -9.16 -11.80
N ARG A 104 12.72 -10.18 -12.25
CA ARG A 104 12.48 -11.41 -11.46
C ARG A 104 13.80 -12.15 -11.13
N GLU A 105 14.71 -12.23 -12.08
CA GLU A 105 16.05 -12.83 -11.86
C GLU A 105 16.83 -12.08 -10.79
N GLU A 106 16.89 -10.76 -10.89
CA GLU A 106 17.60 -9.92 -9.91
C GLU A 106 16.97 -9.98 -8.51
N VAL A 107 15.63 -9.99 -8.43
CA VAL A 107 14.92 -10.14 -7.16
C VAL A 107 15.29 -11.47 -6.52
N LEU A 108 15.30 -12.58 -7.27
CA LEU A 108 15.68 -13.90 -6.74
C LEU A 108 17.13 -13.91 -6.22
N ILE A 109 18.07 -13.31 -6.98
CA ILE A 109 19.47 -13.19 -6.55
C ILE A 109 19.57 -12.45 -5.20
N ASN A 110 18.86 -11.32 -5.07
CA ASN A 110 18.85 -10.54 -3.86
C ASN A 110 18.18 -11.28 -2.68
N GLN A 111 17.08 -11.98 -2.92
CA GLN A 111 16.40 -12.78 -1.90
C GLN A 111 17.30 -13.91 -1.36
N LYS A 112 18.07 -14.57 -2.23
CA LYS A 112 19.06 -15.57 -1.80
C LYS A 112 20.16 -14.94 -0.94
N LYS A 113 20.74 -13.82 -1.39
CA LYS A 113 21.76 -13.09 -0.61
C LYS A 113 21.28 -12.67 0.78
N LEU A 114 20.00 -12.32 0.91
CA LEU A 114 19.37 -11.94 2.18
C LEU A 114 18.88 -13.14 3.01
N GLY A 115 19.02 -14.36 2.51
CA GLY A 115 18.53 -15.57 3.18
C GLY A 115 16.98 -15.67 3.22
N VAL A 116 16.28 -14.89 2.42
CA VAL A 116 14.80 -14.91 2.35
C VAL A 116 14.28 -16.18 1.68
N VAL A 117 15.04 -16.68 0.70
CA VAL A 117 14.75 -17.95 0.01
C VAL A 117 15.98 -18.84 -0.02
N PRO A 118 15.81 -20.19 0.01
CA PRO A 118 16.91 -21.15 -0.10
C PRO A 118 17.64 -21.07 -1.44
N GLU A 119 18.92 -21.50 -1.48
CA GLU A 119 19.75 -21.46 -2.69
C GLU A 119 19.19 -22.30 -3.85
N TYR A 120 18.48 -23.39 -3.57
CA TYR A 120 17.90 -24.27 -4.60
C TYR A 120 16.71 -23.65 -5.34
N VAL A 121 16.14 -22.57 -4.86
CA VAL A 121 14.99 -21.91 -5.51
C VAL A 121 15.40 -21.33 -6.86
N THR A 122 14.60 -21.58 -7.89
CA THR A 122 14.79 -21.04 -9.24
C THR A 122 13.65 -20.07 -9.61
N VAL A 123 13.90 -19.21 -10.60
CA VAL A 123 12.82 -18.37 -11.13
C VAL A 123 11.74 -19.27 -11.72
N PRO A 124 10.48 -19.22 -11.23
CA PRO A 124 9.42 -20.04 -11.78
C PRO A 124 9.12 -19.65 -13.24
N ALA A 125 8.58 -20.57 -14.00
CA ALA A 125 8.12 -20.29 -15.36
C ALA A 125 7.20 -19.07 -15.41
N ALA A 126 7.20 -18.37 -16.53
CA ALA A 126 6.30 -17.22 -16.71
C ALA A 126 4.83 -17.67 -16.60
N THR A 127 4.02 -16.83 -15.95
CA THR A 127 2.58 -17.07 -15.84
C THR A 127 1.93 -17.04 -17.24
N ASN A 128 1.04 -17.98 -17.51
CA ASN A 128 0.28 -18.01 -18.75
C ASN A 128 -0.42 -16.67 -19.00
N GLY A 129 -0.31 -16.16 -20.23
CA GLY A 129 -0.89 -14.87 -20.64
C GLY A 129 0.05 -13.67 -20.47
N ILE A 130 1.16 -13.79 -19.74
CA ILE A 130 2.18 -12.73 -19.65
C ILE A 130 3.19 -12.96 -20.79
N LYS A 131 3.26 -11.99 -21.70
CA LYS A 131 4.22 -12.02 -22.81
C LYS A 131 5.64 -11.79 -22.30
N PRO A 132 6.67 -12.43 -22.89
CA PRO A 132 8.05 -12.07 -22.63
C PRO A 132 8.29 -10.58 -22.90
N TRP A 133 9.04 -9.91 -22.03
CA TRP A 133 9.31 -8.47 -22.16
C TRP A 133 9.86 -8.09 -23.53
N ASP A 134 10.80 -8.89 -24.06
CA ASP A 134 11.46 -8.59 -25.32
C ASP A 134 10.53 -8.71 -26.54
N SER A 135 9.39 -9.39 -26.42
CA SER A 135 8.37 -9.48 -27.47
C SER A 135 7.45 -8.26 -27.56
N LEU A 136 7.55 -7.34 -26.60
CA LEU A 136 6.70 -6.15 -26.56
C LEU A 136 7.20 -5.05 -27.50
N SER A 137 6.27 -4.23 -28.02
CA SER A 137 6.63 -3.01 -28.72
C SER A 137 7.29 -1.98 -27.81
N VAL A 138 8.00 -1.01 -28.39
CA VAL A 138 8.66 0.08 -27.65
C VAL A 138 7.66 0.84 -26.77
N ASP A 139 6.46 1.11 -27.28
CA ASP A 139 5.46 1.86 -26.52
C ASP A 139 4.83 1.03 -25.40
N GLN A 140 4.60 -0.26 -25.63
CA GLN A 140 4.17 -1.17 -24.56
C GLN A 140 5.20 -1.24 -23.44
N LYS A 141 6.50 -1.36 -23.76
CA LYS A 141 7.58 -1.35 -22.76
C LYS A 141 7.57 -0.08 -21.92
N LYS A 142 7.42 1.10 -22.55
CA LYS A 142 7.32 2.39 -21.82
C LYS A 142 6.12 2.43 -20.87
N VAL A 143 4.94 2.01 -21.32
CA VAL A 143 3.72 2.02 -20.53
C VAL A 143 3.84 1.07 -19.33
N TYR A 144 4.30 -0.17 -19.56
CA TYR A 144 4.43 -1.14 -18.48
C TYR A 144 5.54 -0.78 -17.48
N ALA A 145 6.66 -0.22 -17.94
CA ALA A 145 7.68 0.32 -17.04
C ALA A 145 7.09 1.43 -16.15
N ARG A 146 6.28 2.34 -16.75
CA ARG A 146 5.62 3.41 -15.99
C ARG A 146 4.61 2.89 -14.98
N PHE A 147 3.85 1.85 -15.30
CA PHE A 147 2.96 1.21 -14.32
C PHE A 147 3.73 0.65 -13.13
N GLN A 148 4.87 0.01 -13.38
CA GLN A 148 5.71 -0.53 -12.32
C GLN A 148 6.34 0.59 -11.45
N GLU A 149 6.73 1.71 -12.07
CA GLU A 149 7.19 2.91 -11.35
C GLU A 149 6.09 3.48 -10.43
N ALA A 150 4.85 3.54 -10.91
CA ALA A 150 3.71 3.99 -10.12
C ALA A 150 3.43 3.05 -8.94
N TYR A 151 3.45 1.75 -9.18
CA TYR A 151 3.31 0.73 -8.13
C TYR A 151 4.41 0.87 -7.07
N ALA A 152 5.67 0.98 -7.47
CA ALA A 152 6.79 1.12 -6.55
C ALA A 152 6.70 2.42 -5.72
N GLY A 153 6.36 3.54 -6.36
CA GLY A 153 6.14 4.81 -5.68
C GLY A 153 4.97 4.76 -4.68
N PHE A 154 3.91 4.03 -5.01
CA PHE A 154 2.78 3.82 -4.11
C PHE A 154 3.18 2.99 -2.87
N LEU A 155 3.97 1.95 -3.06
CA LEU A 155 4.52 1.16 -1.95
C LEU A 155 5.46 1.98 -1.06
N GLU A 156 6.36 2.77 -1.65
CA GLU A 156 7.28 3.62 -0.88
C GLU A 156 6.56 4.71 -0.07
N HIS A 157 5.52 5.32 -0.65
CA HIS A 157 4.66 6.24 0.10
C HIS A 157 3.99 5.54 1.29
N THR A 158 3.52 4.32 1.09
CA THR A 158 2.90 3.54 2.18
C THR A 158 3.90 3.20 3.28
N ASP A 159 5.11 2.80 2.91
CA ASP A 159 6.20 2.54 3.86
C ASP A 159 6.58 3.80 4.66
N TYR A 160 6.64 4.96 4.00
CA TYR A 160 6.83 6.25 4.67
C TYR A 160 5.74 6.54 5.70
N GLU A 161 4.48 6.30 5.37
CA GLU A 161 3.35 6.51 6.28
C GLU A 161 3.36 5.52 7.45
N ILE A 162 3.76 4.27 7.23
CA ILE A 162 4.04 3.28 8.28
C ILE A 162 5.16 3.80 9.20
N GLY A 163 6.23 4.35 8.63
CA GLY A 163 7.33 4.96 9.37
C GLY A 163 6.87 6.10 10.29
N ARG A 164 5.95 6.95 9.82
CA ARG A 164 5.32 8.00 10.65
C ARG A 164 4.58 7.42 11.85
N LEU A 165 3.79 6.37 11.63
CA LEU A 165 3.04 5.70 12.70
C LEU A 165 3.98 5.07 13.74
N ILE A 166 5.01 4.34 13.28
CA ILE A 166 6.01 3.71 14.16
C ILE A 166 6.78 4.77 14.97
N SER A 167 7.15 5.88 14.34
CA SER A 167 7.88 6.97 15.02
C SER A 167 7.05 7.69 16.11
N TYR A 168 5.73 7.54 16.05
CA TYR A 168 4.83 8.09 17.06
C TYR A 168 4.69 7.18 18.30
N LEU A 169 4.94 5.87 18.17
CA LEU A 169 4.84 4.90 19.26
C LEU A 169 5.97 5.04 20.28
#